data_ccf863a4a448d241f38e1a35d30c7555
#
_entry.id   ccf863a4a448d241f38e1a35d30c7555
#
_cell.length_a   1.000
_cell.length_b   1.000
_cell.length_c   1.000
_cell.angle_alpha   90.00
_cell.angle_beta   90.00
_cell.angle_gamma   90.00
#
_symmetry.space_group_name_H-M   'P 1'
#
loop_
_entity.id
_entity.type
_entity.pdbx_description
1 polymer ?
#
loop_
_entity_poly.entity_id
_entity_poly.type
_entity_poly.pdbx_seq_one_letter_code
_entity_poly.pdbx_strand_id
1 'polypeptide(L)'
;MTNTPVTASRLVPYITARHGEQADSLSNLSLRPGSKGLFYLDEGPRDRDERGVLWARCSQSRYGNEITGRPRWREVHPSRQRECMEELRCQVCVQQSSRTALGYLFLAAQQTDVPADGWEGHLTAQPPLCLEHAKAAVEQCGHLVRAGAVTLRVRVPRLYGVIGTLYRTGPDGEPEPVEFDGESATTPLPYKQRQLTPWFLASQLVRELRGVTVVDLDDLVPAA
;
A
#
# COMPACT_ATOMS: atom_id res chain seq x y z
N MET A 1 37.59 15.93 22.68
CA MET A 1 36.95 15.81 21.38
C MET A 1 35.78 14.86 21.56
N THR A 2 34.58 15.39 21.77
CA THR A 2 33.37 14.61 22.02
C THR A 2 32.82 14.18 20.65
N ASN A 3 32.93 12.89 20.36
CA ASN A 3 32.30 12.27 19.20
C ASN A 3 30.77 12.31 19.42
N THR A 4 30.09 13.27 18.81
CA THR A 4 28.64 13.26 18.71
C THR A 4 28.25 12.06 17.85
N PRO A 5 27.46 11.09 18.32
CA PRO A 5 27.02 10.00 17.48
C PRO A 5 26.18 10.58 16.35
N VAL A 6 26.59 10.32 15.10
CA VAL A 6 25.78 10.58 13.92
C VAL A 6 24.54 9.69 14.07
N THR A 7 23.44 10.30 14.45
CA THR A 7 22.14 9.62 14.46
C THR A 7 21.85 9.18 13.02
N ALA A 8 21.95 7.87 12.78
CA ALA A 8 21.60 7.30 11.49
C ALA A 8 20.20 7.81 11.11
N SER A 9 20.07 8.49 9.99
CA SER A 9 18.79 9.04 9.56
C SER A 9 17.80 7.89 9.43
N ARG A 10 16.66 8.01 10.11
CA ARG A 10 15.63 6.98 10.09
C ARG A 10 15.17 6.74 8.66
N LEU A 11 15.17 5.48 8.24
CA LEU A 11 14.72 5.07 6.92
C LEU A 11 13.25 5.46 6.70
N VAL A 12 12.98 6.20 5.65
CA VAL A 12 11.62 6.62 5.31
C VAL A 12 11.17 5.94 4.03
N PRO A 13 10.18 5.03 4.10
CA PRO A 13 9.71 4.33 2.92
C PRO A 13 9.20 5.28 1.83
N TYR A 14 9.45 4.92 0.57
CA TYR A 14 8.95 5.64 -0.60
C TYR A 14 7.44 5.83 -0.57
N ILE A 15 6.71 4.78 -0.16
CA ILE A 15 5.25 4.79 -0.11
C ILE A 15 4.66 5.69 0.99
N THR A 16 5.46 6.12 1.97
CA THR A 16 4.99 6.97 3.08
C THR A 16 4.66 8.37 2.59
N ALA A 17 3.45 8.86 2.89
CA ALA A 17 3.05 10.23 2.56
C ALA A 17 3.94 11.28 3.26
N ARG A 18 4.04 12.46 2.70
CA ARG A 18 4.88 13.57 3.20
C ARG A 18 4.01 14.77 3.57
N HIS A 19 4.50 15.58 4.52
CA HIS A 19 3.96 16.90 4.73
C HIS A 19 4.12 17.74 3.47
N GLY A 20 3.06 18.46 3.07
CA GLY A 20 2.98 19.19 1.82
C GLY A 20 2.28 18.41 0.70
N GLU A 21 2.13 17.11 0.82
CA GLU A 21 1.28 16.32 -0.08
C GLU A 21 -0.19 16.44 0.35
N GLN A 22 -1.04 16.73 -0.60
CA GLN A 22 -2.47 16.93 -0.37
C GLN A 22 -3.26 16.00 -1.27
N ALA A 23 -4.27 15.35 -0.71
CA ALA A 23 -5.28 14.69 -1.51
C ALA A 23 -5.91 15.75 -2.45
N ASP A 24 -6.21 15.36 -3.67
CA ASP A 24 -6.95 16.21 -4.59
C ASP A 24 -8.31 16.58 -3.98
N SER A 25 -8.77 17.79 -4.27
CA SER A 25 -10.05 18.22 -3.75
C SER A 25 -11.16 17.33 -4.33
N LEU A 26 -12.05 16.86 -3.48
CA LEU A 26 -13.22 16.08 -3.91
C LEU A 26 -14.17 16.90 -4.81
N SER A 27 -13.93 18.22 -4.99
CA SER A 27 -14.69 19.06 -5.90
C SER A 27 -14.66 18.61 -7.36
N ASN A 28 -13.64 17.84 -7.76
CA ASN A 28 -13.54 17.25 -9.10
C ASN A 28 -14.17 15.85 -9.19
N LEU A 29 -14.59 15.27 -8.05
CA LEU A 29 -15.25 13.96 -8.03
C LEU A 29 -16.74 14.14 -8.28
N SER A 30 -17.29 13.42 -9.23
CA SER A 30 -18.70 13.50 -9.60
C SER A 30 -19.29 12.12 -9.92
N LEU A 31 -20.58 12.08 -10.16
CA LEU A 31 -21.31 10.87 -10.55
C LEU A 31 -21.54 10.83 -12.07
N ARG A 32 -21.24 9.70 -12.68
CA ARG A 32 -21.57 9.49 -14.10
C ARG A 32 -23.09 9.61 -14.33
N PRO A 33 -23.52 10.20 -15.45
CA PRO A 33 -24.93 10.29 -15.80
C PRO A 33 -25.63 8.92 -15.70
N GLY A 34 -26.81 8.91 -15.08
CA GLY A 34 -27.57 7.69 -14.81
C GLY A 34 -27.02 6.86 -13.64
N SER A 35 -26.32 7.49 -12.70
CA SER A 35 -25.79 6.86 -11.46
C SER A 35 -24.95 5.60 -11.76
N LYS A 36 -24.01 5.72 -12.69
CA LYS A 36 -23.13 4.61 -13.13
C LYS A 36 -21.77 4.58 -12.42
N GLY A 37 -21.66 5.26 -11.27
CA GLY A 37 -20.44 5.30 -10.46
C GLY A 37 -19.68 6.62 -10.54
N LEU A 38 -18.54 6.65 -9.89
CA LEU A 38 -17.66 7.81 -9.74
C LEU A 38 -16.84 8.09 -10.99
N PHE A 39 -16.55 9.36 -11.22
CA PHE A 39 -15.52 9.80 -12.17
C PHE A 39 -14.96 11.16 -11.74
N TYR A 40 -13.77 11.51 -12.22
CA TYR A 40 -13.29 12.88 -12.13
C TYR A 40 -13.74 13.68 -13.35
N LEU A 41 -14.14 14.94 -13.17
CA LEU A 41 -14.56 15.82 -14.26
C LEU A 41 -13.46 15.98 -15.33
N ASP A 42 -12.21 15.87 -14.92
CA ASP A 42 -10.99 15.92 -15.74
C ASP A 42 -10.28 14.56 -15.76
N GLU A 43 -11.03 13.43 -15.73
CA GLU A 43 -10.49 12.07 -15.66
C GLU A 43 -9.49 11.78 -16.78
N GLY A 44 -8.29 11.38 -16.38
CA GLY A 44 -7.20 10.99 -17.27
C GLY A 44 -6.93 9.49 -17.27
N PRO A 45 -6.06 9.02 -18.18
CA PRO A 45 -5.80 7.58 -18.35
C PRO A 45 -5.20 6.87 -17.12
N ARG A 46 -4.62 7.61 -16.18
CA ARG A 46 -3.98 7.06 -14.98
C ARG A 46 -4.91 6.99 -13.78
N ASP A 47 -6.09 7.59 -13.87
CA ASP A 47 -7.02 7.65 -12.75
C ASP A 47 -7.73 6.33 -12.50
N ARG A 48 -7.75 5.44 -13.47
CA ARG A 48 -8.26 4.08 -13.29
C ARG A 48 -7.17 3.03 -13.44
N ASP A 49 -7.36 1.94 -12.72
CA ASP A 49 -6.59 0.74 -13.00
C ASP A 49 -7.19 -0.05 -14.18
N GLU A 50 -6.50 -1.12 -14.59
CA GLU A 50 -6.94 -2.01 -15.68
C GLU A 50 -8.28 -2.70 -15.40
N ARG A 51 -8.77 -2.67 -14.15
CA ARG A 51 -10.06 -3.23 -13.71
C ARG A 51 -11.16 -2.19 -13.59
N GLY A 52 -10.84 -0.94 -13.95
CA GLY A 52 -11.79 0.18 -13.98
C GLY A 52 -12.04 0.85 -12.63
N VAL A 53 -11.32 0.49 -11.56
CA VAL A 53 -11.42 1.16 -10.25
C VAL A 53 -10.82 2.55 -10.34
N LEU A 54 -11.54 3.55 -9.85
CA LEU A 54 -11.05 4.93 -9.74
C LEU A 54 -10.08 5.06 -8.56
N TRP A 55 -8.97 5.78 -8.77
CA TRP A 55 -7.93 5.96 -7.75
C TRP A 55 -7.89 7.37 -7.19
N ALA A 56 -7.71 7.47 -5.89
CA ALA A 56 -7.51 8.73 -5.20
C ALA A 56 -6.25 9.44 -5.69
N ARG A 57 -6.40 10.69 -6.08
CA ARG A 57 -5.30 11.56 -6.48
C ARG A 57 -4.65 12.18 -5.26
N CYS A 58 -3.35 12.34 -5.31
CA CYS A 58 -2.58 13.03 -4.28
C CYS A 58 -1.40 13.75 -4.94
N SER A 59 -1.15 15.00 -4.55
CA SER A 59 0.01 15.75 -5.02
C SER A 59 1.30 15.10 -4.50
N GLN A 60 2.42 15.36 -5.17
CA GLN A 60 3.72 14.86 -4.73
C GLN A 60 4.62 16.02 -4.32
N SER A 61 5.14 15.97 -3.10
CA SER A 61 6.17 16.90 -2.65
C SER A 61 7.53 16.42 -3.16
N ARG A 62 8.06 17.12 -4.18
CA ARG A 62 9.34 16.77 -4.82
C ARG A 62 10.24 17.99 -5.00
N TYR A 63 11.54 17.73 -4.91
CA TYR A 63 12.58 18.65 -5.39
C TYR A 63 13.47 17.87 -6.37
N GLY A 64 13.38 18.19 -7.65
CA GLY A 64 13.94 17.35 -8.70
C GLY A 64 13.33 15.96 -8.69
N ASN A 65 14.17 14.95 -8.61
CA ASN A 65 13.74 13.52 -8.54
C ASN A 65 13.51 13.02 -7.12
N GLU A 66 13.84 13.80 -6.09
CA GLU A 66 13.74 13.39 -4.70
C GLU A 66 12.41 13.76 -4.08
N ILE A 67 11.86 12.83 -3.29
CA ILE A 67 10.67 13.08 -2.49
C ILE A 67 11.08 13.85 -1.24
N THR A 68 10.45 14.99 -1.02
CA THR A 68 10.76 15.93 0.07
C THR A 68 9.61 15.97 1.10
N GLY A 69 9.87 16.68 2.20
CA GLY A 69 8.90 16.84 3.28
C GLY A 69 9.04 15.80 4.40
N ARG A 70 8.58 16.18 5.59
CA ARG A 70 8.58 15.29 6.75
C ARG A 70 7.64 14.11 6.53
N PRO A 71 7.99 12.86 6.92
CA PRO A 71 7.13 11.71 6.75
C PRO A 71 5.88 11.79 7.63
N ARG A 72 4.75 11.44 7.07
CA ARG A 72 3.47 11.20 7.76
C ARG A 72 3.34 9.70 8.01
N TRP A 73 3.99 9.22 9.06
CA TRP A 73 4.25 7.80 9.32
C TRP A 73 3.05 6.86 9.31
N ARG A 74 1.84 7.39 9.47
CA ARG A 74 0.59 6.61 9.49
C ARG A 74 -0.15 6.65 8.17
N GLU A 75 0.37 7.39 7.20
CA GLU A 75 -0.31 7.64 5.94
C GLU A 75 0.51 7.11 4.76
N VAL A 76 -0.20 6.50 3.84
CA VAL A 76 0.37 5.93 2.61
C VAL A 76 -0.04 6.80 1.44
N HIS A 77 0.91 7.11 0.57
CA HIS A 77 0.64 7.87 -0.65
C HIS A 77 0.05 6.93 -1.72
N PRO A 78 -1.18 7.17 -2.20
CA PRO A 78 -1.89 6.23 -3.07
C PRO A 78 -1.11 5.80 -4.31
N SER A 79 -0.61 6.77 -5.10
CA SER A 79 0.08 6.46 -6.35
C SER A 79 1.39 5.70 -6.15
N ARG A 80 2.15 6.01 -5.09
CA ARG A 80 3.42 5.35 -4.78
C ARG A 80 3.22 3.93 -4.28
N GLN A 81 2.20 3.71 -3.45
CA GLN A 81 1.86 2.37 -2.99
C GLN A 81 1.37 1.51 -4.15
N ARG A 82 0.48 2.07 -4.98
CA ARG A 82 -0.01 1.41 -6.18
C ARG A 82 1.13 0.97 -7.08
N GLU A 83 2.07 1.87 -7.40
CA GLU A 83 3.26 1.59 -8.22
C GLU A 83 4.05 0.40 -7.66
N CYS A 84 4.42 0.45 -6.36
CA CYS A 84 5.18 -0.63 -5.73
C CYS A 84 4.43 -1.95 -5.69
N MET A 85 3.11 -1.92 -5.51
CA MET A 85 2.27 -3.12 -5.47
C MET A 85 2.01 -3.71 -6.85
N GLU A 86 1.74 -2.89 -7.87
CA GLU A 86 1.51 -3.36 -9.25
C GLU A 86 2.77 -4.03 -9.80
N GLU A 87 3.92 -3.38 -9.63
CA GLU A 87 5.19 -3.83 -10.19
C GLU A 87 6.03 -4.72 -9.25
N LEU A 88 5.52 -5.00 -8.04
CA LEU A 88 6.23 -5.77 -7.02
C LEU A 88 7.63 -5.21 -6.70
N ARG A 89 7.71 -3.87 -6.62
CA ARG A 89 8.92 -3.14 -6.26
C ARG A 89 9.07 -2.97 -4.75
N CYS A 90 10.31 -2.74 -4.31
CA CYS A 90 10.59 -2.45 -2.91
C CYS A 90 9.88 -1.16 -2.47
N GLN A 91 9.06 -1.25 -1.41
CA GLN A 91 8.29 -0.12 -0.87
C GLN A 91 9.16 1.02 -0.32
N VAL A 92 10.45 0.78 -0.14
CA VAL A 92 11.38 1.78 0.43
C VAL A 92 12.17 2.50 -0.66
N CYS A 93 12.80 1.77 -1.59
CA CYS A 93 13.70 2.36 -2.59
C CYS A 93 13.17 2.31 -4.03
N VAL A 94 11.96 1.74 -4.24
CA VAL A 94 11.35 1.60 -5.59
C VAL A 94 12.14 0.70 -6.55
N GLN A 95 13.28 0.19 -6.11
CA GLN A 95 14.05 -0.75 -6.91
C GLN A 95 13.41 -2.15 -6.87
N GLN A 96 13.99 -3.07 -7.62
CA GLN A 96 13.54 -4.45 -7.65
C GLN A 96 13.50 -5.04 -6.24
N SER A 97 12.39 -5.67 -5.87
CA SER A 97 12.29 -6.39 -4.59
C SER A 97 13.09 -7.70 -4.63
N SER A 98 13.46 -8.22 -3.47
CA SER A 98 14.15 -9.50 -3.37
C SER A 98 13.25 -10.63 -3.86
N ARG A 99 13.72 -11.40 -4.86
CA ARG A 99 13.01 -12.55 -5.43
C ARG A 99 13.96 -13.74 -5.53
N THR A 100 13.48 -14.91 -5.13
CA THR A 100 14.18 -16.20 -5.24
C THR A 100 13.22 -17.25 -5.82
N ALA A 101 13.65 -18.52 -5.86
CA ALA A 101 12.78 -19.64 -6.22
C ALA A 101 11.58 -19.78 -5.26
N LEU A 102 11.71 -19.33 -4.00
CA LEU A 102 10.62 -19.28 -3.02
C LEU A 102 9.69 -18.08 -3.20
N GLY A 103 10.00 -17.16 -4.10
CA GLY A 103 9.18 -15.98 -4.40
C GLY A 103 9.71 -14.67 -3.84
N TYR A 104 8.82 -13.68 -3.76
CA TYR A 104 9.09 -12.31 -3.32
C TYR A 104 9.18 -12.22 -1.80
N LEU A 105 9.97 -11.26 -1.31
CA LEU A 105 10.18 -11.01 0.10
C LEU A 105 9.13 -10.02 0.63
N PHE A 106 8.34 -10.44 1.60
CA PHE A 106 7.40 -9.61 2.34
C PHE A 106 7.74 -9.64 3.83
N LEU A 107 7.36 -8.59 4.54
CA LEU A 107 7.36 -8.55 6.00
C LEU A 107 5.93 -8.36 6.49
N ALA A 108 5.58 -9.06 7.55
CA ALA A 108 4.34 -8.88 8.28
C ALA A 108 4.64 -8.67 9.77
N ALA A 109 3.74 -7.99 10.49
CA ALA A 109 3.80 -7.97 11.94
C ALA A 109 3.31 -9.32 12.48
N GLN A 110 3.97 -9.82 13.52
CA GLN A 110 3.54 -11.02 14.21
C GLN A 110 2.13 -10.80 14.74
N GLN A 111 1.26 -11.76 14.48
CA GLN A 111 -0.10 -11.80 15.03
C GLN A 111 -0.18 -12.97 16.01
N THR A 112 -0.73 -12.72 17.19
CA THR A 112 -0.78 -13.72 18.28
C THR A 112 -1.60 -14.96 17.92
N ASP A 113 -2.56 -14.79 17.03
CA ASP A 113 -3.56 -15.81 16.71
C ASP A 113 -3.35 -16.48 15.34
N VAL A 114 -2.24 -16.13 14.63
CA VAL A 114 -1.92 -16.75 13.33
C VAL A 114 -0.95 -17.89 13.54
N PRO A 115 -1.34 -19.16 13.26
CA PRO A 115 -0.42 -20.30 13.25
C PRO A 115 0.74 -20.06 12.26
N ALA A 116 1.83 -20.81 12.41
CA ALA A 116 3.01 -20.67 11.54
C ALA A 116 2.70 -20.87 10.04
N ASP A 117 1.68 -21.67 9.70
CA ASP A 117 1.16 -21.90 8.37
C ASP A 117 -0.01 -20.96 7.99
N GLY A 118 -0.49 -20.15 8.92
CA GLY A 118 -1.65 -19.26 8.76
C GLY A 118 -1.44 -18.07 7.83
N TRP A 119 -0.27 -17.95 7.21
CA TRP A 119 0.04 -16.85 6.26
C TRP A 119 -0.43 -17.16 4.84
N GLU A 120 -0.84 -18.38 4.53
CA GLU A 120 -1.44 -18.71 3.24
C GLU A 120 -2.79 -18.01 3.10
N GLY A 121 -2.98 -17.25 2.02
CA GLY A 121 -4.19 -16.46 1.80
C GLY A 121 -4.23 -15.12 2.57
N HIS A 122 -3.18 -14.77 3.31
CA HIS A 122 -3.11 -13.50 4.01
C HIS A 122 -3.23 -12.32 3.04
N LEU A 123 -4.04 -11.31 3.40
CA LEU A 123 -4.22 -10.10 2.62
C LEU A 123 -3.27 -9.01 3.13
N THR A 124 -2.54 -8.39 2.21
CA THR A 124 -1.63 -7.30 2.56
C THR A 124 -1.73 -6.13 1.61
N ALA A 125 -1.69 -4.91 2.15
CA ALA A 125 -1.47 -3.66 1.43
C ALA A 125 -0.01 -3.20 1.49
N GLN A 126 0.88 -3.99 2.11
CA GLN A 126 2.30 -3.69 2.17
C GLN A 126 3.02 -4.28 0.96
N PRO A 127 3.69 -3.45 0.12
CA PRO A 127 4.49 -3.96 -0.98
C PRO A 127 5.70 -4.79 -0.49
N PRO A 128 6.29 -5.62 -1.38
CA PRO A 128 7.49 -6.39 -1.04
C PRO A 128 8.71 -5.48 -0.78
N LEU A 129 9.81 -6.10 -0.40
CA LEU A 129 11.05 -5.43 -0.02
C LEU A 129 12.26 -6.04 -0.74
N CYS A 130 13.31 -5.26 -0.96
CA CYS A 130 14.64 -5.81 -1.19
C CYS A 130 15.24 -6.28 0.15
N LEU A 131 16.26 -7.11 0.10
CA LEU A 131 16.82 -7.72 1.32
C LEU A 131 17.38 -6.67 2.29
N GLU A 132 18.12 -5.68 1.76
CA GLU A 132 18.69 -4.59 2.55
C GLU A 132 17.60 -3.85 3.34
N HIS A 133 16.51 -3.46 2.65
CA HIS A 133 15.43 -2.71 3.29
C HIS A 133 14.53 -3.58 4.18
N ALA A 134 14.49 -4.89 3.96
CA ALA A 134 13.82 -5.80 4.89
C ALA A 134 14.58 -5.84 6.24
N LYS A 135 15.90 -5.99 6.21
CA LYS A 135 16.75 -5.94 7.42
C LYS A 135 16.62 -4.61 8.15
N ALA A 136 16.76 -3.50 7.43
CA ALA A 136 16.60 -2.18 8.03
C ALA A 136 15.18 -1.94 8.60
N ALA A 137 14.13 -2.47 7.95
CA ALA A 137 12.77 -2.32 8.45
C ALA A 137 12.51 -3.06 9.76
N VAL A 138 13.05 -4.25 9.93
CA VAL A 138 12.93 -5.01 11.19
C VAL A 138 13.57 -4.27 12.35
N GLU A 139 14.70 -3.59 12.12
CA GLU A 139 15.41 -2.82 13.14
C GLU A 139 14.77 -1.45 13.44
N GLN A 140 14.24 -0.77 12.42
CA GLN A 140 13.86 0.64 12.52
C GLN A 140 12.36 0.91 12.52
N CYS A 141 11.53 -0.03 12.04
CA CYS A 141 10.07 0.15 12.02
C CYS A 141 9.50 -0.09 13.43
N GLY A 142 9.08 0.97 14.09
CA GLY A 142 8.54 0.86 15.45
C GLY A 142 7.31 -0.05 15.59
N HIS A 143 6.59 -0.33 14.52
CA HIS A 143 5.50 -1.31 14.52
C HIS A 143 6.05 -2.74 14.56
N LEU A 144 7.00 -3.08 13.68
CA LEU A 144 7.63 -4.40 13.62
C LEU A 144 8.46 -4.69 14.87
N VAL A 145 9.17 -3.69 15.40
CA VAL A 145 9.95 -3.82 16.64
C VAL A 145 9.06 -4.20 17.82
N ARG A 146 7.85 -3.61 17.91
CA ARG A 146 6.94 -3.89 19.04
C ARG A 146 6.14 -5.19 18.87
N ALA A 147 5.69 -5.48 17.65
CA ALA A 147 4.85 -6.65 17.39
C ALA A 147 5.65 -7.92 17.10
N GLY A 148 6.94 -7.77 16.77
CA GLY A 148 7.72 -8.81 16.13
C GLY A 148 7.51 -8.78 14.61
N ALA A 149 8.53 -9.16 13.86
CA ALA A 149 8.49 -9.25 12.41
C ALA A 149 8.46 -10.71 11.97
N VAL A 150 7.60 -11.02 11.00
CA VAL A 150 7.59 -12.31 10.30
C VAL A 150 8.04 -12.08 8.88
N THR A 151 9.05 -12.83 8.46
CA THR A 151 9.61 -12.77 7.12
C THR A 151 8.98 -13.84 6.24
N LEU A 152 8.38 -13.41 5.13
CA LEU A 152 7.63 -14.26 4.23
C LEU A 152 8.27 -14.29 2.85
N ARG A 153 8.46 -15.48 2.30
CA ARG A 153 8.68 -15.72 0.87
C ARG A 153 7.35 -16.11 0.24
N VAL A 154 6.93 -15.36 -0.77
CA VAL A 154 5.63 -15.51 -1.40
C VAL A 154 5.78 -15.80 -2.88
N ARG A 155 5.41 -16.98 -3.30
CA ARG A 155 5.57 -17.42 -4.69
C ARG A 155 4.61 -16.70 -5.64
N VAL A 156 3.37 -16.52 -5.20
CA VAL A 156 2.30 -15.94 -6.02
C VAL A 156 1.54 -14.87 -5.21
N PRO A 157 2.00 -13.61 -5.19
CA PRO A 157 1.27 -12.49 -4.59
C PRO A 157 0.16 -12.03 -5.55
N ARG A 158 -1.04 -12.62 -5.44
CA ARG A 158 -2.18 -12.37 -6.37
C ARG A 158 -2.80 -11.01 -6.09
N LEU A 159 -3.22 -10.29 -7.14
CA LEU A 159 -4.07 -9.12 -6.99
C LEU A 159 -5.44 -9.56 -6.43
N TYR A 160 -5.79 -9.01 -5.28
CA TYR A 160 -7.04 -9.33 -4.59
C TYR A 160 -8.10 -8.23 -4.77
N GLY A 161 -7.74 -6.99 -4.49
CA GLY A 161 -8.66 -5.87 -4.47
C GLY A 161 -8.00 -4.58 -4.01
N VAL A 162 -8.80 -3.67 -3.49
CA VAL A 162 -8.38 -2.32 -3.09
C VAL A 162 -8.94 -1.93 -1.72
N ILE A 163 -8.23 -1.07 -1.01
CA ILE A 163 -8.71 -0.32 0.16
C ILE A 163 -8.99 1.12 -0.30
N GLY A 164 -10.05 1.73 0.23
CA GLY A 164 -10.43 3.09 -0.12
C GLY A 164 -11.81 3.43 0.43
N THR A 165 -12.51 4.34 -0.23
CA THR A 165 -13.82 4.82 0.19
C THR A 165 -14.89 4.38 -0.81
N LEU A 166 -15.96 3.79 -0.30
CA LEU A 166 -17.18 3.52 -1.07
C LEU A 166 -18.04 4.80 -1.06
N TYR A 167 -18.64 5.10 -2.18
CA TYR A 167 -19.56 6.23 -2.33
C TYR A 167 -20.94 5.74 -2.75
N ARG A 168 -21.91 6.61 -2.55
CA ARG A 168 -23.28 6.48 -3.06
C ARG A 168 -23.75 7.81 -3.63
N THR A 169 -24.90 7.83 -4.28
CA THR A 169 -25.58 9.07 -4.64
C THR A 169 -26.20 9.68 -3.39
N GLY A 170 -25.79 10.89 -3.03
CA GLY A 170 -26.36 11.68 -1.95
C GLY A 170 -27.76 12.24 -2.31
N PRO A 171 -28.46 12.85 -1.34
CA PRO A 171 -29.79 13.42 -1.53
C PRO A 171 -29.83 14.55 -2.58
N ASP A 172 -28.74 15.28 -2.72
CA ASP A 172 -28.53 16.38 -3.67
C ASP A 172 -28.00 15.93 -5.04
N GLY A 173 -27.81 14.62 -5.22
CA GLY A 173 -27.30 14.03 -6.45
C GLY A 173 -25.76 14.01 -6.55
N GLU A 174 -25.04 14.46 -5.52
CA GLU A 174 -23.58 14.47 -5.45
C GLU A 174 -23.03 13.16 -4.84
N PRO A 175 -21.71 12.86 -5.05
CA PRO A 175 -21.08 11.70 -4.42
C PRO A 175 -21.00 11.87 -2.90
N GLU A 176 -21.60 10.95 -2.17
CA GLU A 176 -21.55 10.91 -0.71
C GLU A 176 -20.75 9.67 -0.24
N PRO A 177 -19.72 9.82 0.63
CA PRO A 177 -19.02 8.67 1.16
C PRO A 177 -19.94 7.84 2.06
N VAL A 178 -19.86 6.53 1.91
CA VAL A 178 -20.53 5.60 2.81
C VAL A 178 -19.65 5.42 4.03
N GLU A 179 -20.13 5.87 5.18
CA GLU A 179 -19.48 5.63 6.45
C GLU A 179 -19.73 4.18 6.89
N PHE A 180 -18.64 3.49 7.21
CA PHE A 180 -18.70 2.18 7.81
C PHE A 180 -18.23 2.29 9.26
N ASP A 181 -18.95 1.68 10.17
CA ASP A 181 -18.58 1.63 11.57
C ASP A 181 -17.30 0.77 11.76
N GLY A 182 -16.30 1.34 12.46
CA GLY A 182 -15.14 0.62 12.95
C GLY A 182 -14.21 0.02 11.88
N GLU A 183 -13.97 -1.29 11.94
CA GLU A 183 -12.99 -2.00 11.09
C GLU A 183 -13.29 -2.00 9.59
N SER A 184 -14.49 -1.63 9.19
CA SER A 184 -14.94 -1.64 7.79
C SER A 184 -14.17 -0.68 6.88
N ALA A 185 -13.63 0.42 7.43
CA ALA A 185 -12.85 1.40 6.65
C ALA A 185 -11.55 0.83 6.07
N THR A 186 -11.02 -0.26 6.62
CA THR A 186 -9.79 -0.93 6.17
C THR A 186 -10.06 -2.27 5.49
N THR A 187 -11.31 -2.69 5.41
CA THR A 187 -11.69 -3.95 4.75
C THR A 187 -11.49 -3.82 3.23
N PRO A 188 -10.67 -4.67 2.61
CA PRO A 188 -10.45 -4.59 1.19
C PRO A 188 -11.69 -4.94 0.37
N LEU A 189 -12.02 -4.14 -0.64
CA LEU A 189 -13.00 -4.48 -1.67
C LEU A 189 -12.36 -5.43 -2.68
N PRO A 190 -12.81 -6.71 -2.75
CA PRO A 190 -12.28 -7.63 -3.74
C PRO A 190 -12.68 -7.22 -5.16
N TYR A 191 -11.79 -7.35 -6.14
CA TYR A 191 -12.09 -7.07 -7.55
C TYR A 191 -13.22 -7.92 -8.14
N LYS A 192 -13.57 -9.04 -7.51
CA LYS A 192 -14.73 -9.85 -7.90
C LYS A 192 -16.08 -9.17 -7.64
N GLN A 193 -16.14 -8.17 -6.75
CA GLN A 193 -17.35 -7.40 -6.47
C GLN A 193 -17.54 -6.27 -7.50
N ARG A 194 -17.73 -6.65 -8.76
CA ARG A 194 -17.80 -5.72 -9.90
C ARG A 194 -18.91 -4.68 -9.79
N GLN A 195 -19.97 -4.96 -9.06
CA GLN A 195 -21.09 -4.03 -8.83
C GLN A 195 -20.70 -2.83 -7.95
N LEU A 196 -19.74 -2.99 -7.04
CA LEU A 196 -19.26 -1.93 -6.16
C LEU A 196 -18.07 -1.17 -6.73
N THR A 197 -17.30 -1.79 -7.63
CA THR A 197 -16.09 -1.20 -8.24
C THR A 197 -16.33 0.21 -8.81
N PRO A 198 -17.43 0.51 -9.53
CA PRO A 198 -17.67 1.85 -10.08
C PRO A 198 -17.87 2.93 -9.02
N TRP A 199 -18.23 2.54 -7.80
CA TRP A 199 -18.56 3.42 -6.68
C TRP A 199 -17.41 3.57 -5.68
N PHE A 200 -16.26 3.00 -5.99
CA PHE A 200 -15.15 2.92 -5.06
C PHE A 200 -13.99 3.82 -5.50
N LEU A 201 -13.53 4.66 -4.57
CA LEU A 201 -12.33 5.49 -4.72
C LEU A 201 -11.18 4.81 -3.98
N ALA A 202 -10.30 4.15 -4.72
CA ALA A 202 -9.20 3.38 -4.16
C ALA A 202 -8.05 4.26 -3.68
N SER A 203 -7.43 3.88 -2.57
CA SER A 203 -6.22 4.51 -2.02
C SER A 203 -5.05 3.54 -1.87
N GLN A 204 -5.31 2.24 -1.76
CA GLN A 204 -4.27 1.22 -1.66
C GLN A 204 -4.67 -0.05 -2.42
N LEU A 205 -3.68 -0.67 -3.06
CA LEU A 205 -3.80 -1.98 -3.70
C LEU A 205 -3.56 -3.09 -2.66
N VAL A 206 -4.34 -4.16 -2.75
CA VAL A 206 -4.23 -5.31 -1.85
C VAL A 206 -3.89 -6.57 -2.63
N ARG A 207 -2.94 -7.33 -2.12
CA ARG A 207 -2.59 -8.66 -2.63
C ARG A 207 -2.93 -9.74 -1.62
N GLU A 208 -3.30 -10.90 -2.15
CA GLU A 208 -3.45 -12.16 -1.43
C GLU A 208 -2.16 -12.96 -1.59
N LEU A 209 -1.56 -13.35 -0.49
CA LEU A 209 -0.31 -14.09 -0.48
C LEU A 209 -0.56 -15.59 -0.66
N ARG A 210 0.04 -16.19 -1.70
CA ARG A 210 -0.11 -17.62 -2.03
C ARG A 210 1.25 -18.28 -2.23
N GLY A 211 1.34 -19.54 -1.82
CA GLY A 211 2.59 -20.29 -1.79
C GLY A 211 3.58 -19.65 -0.82
N VAL A 212 3.12 -19.43 0.40
CA VAL A 212 3.85 -18.73 1.45
C VAL A 212 4.81 -19.67 2.16
N THR A 213 6.04 -19.23 2.38
CA THR A 213 7.04 -19.89 3.22
C THR A 213 7.54 -18.87 4.24
N VAL A 214 7.43 -19.19 5.52
CA VAL A 214 8.07 -18.41 6.60
C VAL A 214 9.55 -18.76 6.58
N VAL A 215 10.41 -17.72 6.62
CA VAL A 215 11.86 -17.88 6.58
C VAL A 215 12.51 -17.02 7.66
N ASP A 216 13.71 -17.38 8.06
CA ASP A 216 14.49 -16.50 8.91
C ASP A 216 15.18 -15.43 8.02
N LEU A 217 15.09 -14.16 8.44
CA LEU A 217 15.68 -13.04 7.71
C LEU A 217 17.22 -13.09 7.75
N ASP A 218 17.78 -13.62 8.83
CA ASP A 218 19.24 -13.69 9.01
C ASP A 218 19.88 -14.75 8.11
N ASP A 219 19.12 -15.78 7.72
CA ASP A 219 19.56 -16.82 6.79
C ASP A 219 19.54 -16.36 5.32
N LEU A 220 18.95 -15.18 5.04
CA LEU A 220 18.86 -14.69 3.67
C LEU A 220 20.14 -14.01 3.22
N VAL A 221 20.74 -14.53 2.15
CA VAL A 221 21.87 -13.92 1.45
C VAL A 221 21.40 -13.08 0.26
N PRO A 222 22.18 -12.05 -0.15
CA PRO A 222 21.89 -11.33 -1.39
C PRO A 222 21.85 -12.31 -2.57
N ALA A 223 20.94 -12.06 -3.51
CA ALA A 223 20.98 -12.78 -4.78
C ALA A 223 22.27 -12.44 -5.51
N ALA A 224 22.97 -13.45 -6.01
CA ALA A 224 24.19 -13.31 -6.79
C ALA A 224 23.91 -12.62 -8.14
#